data_dc74efe2bdedd2098312c98af1172d6a
#
_entry.id   dc74efe2bdedd2098312c98af1172d6a
#
_cell.length_a   1.000
_cell.length_b   1.000
_cell.length_c   1.000
_cell.angle_alpha   90.00
_cell.angle_beta   90.00
_cell.angle_gamma   90.00
#
_symmetry.space_group_name_H-M   'P 1'
#
loop_
_entity.id
_entity.type
_entity.pdbx_description
1 polymer ?
#
loop_
_entity_poly.entity_id
_entity_poly.type
_entity_poly.pdbx_seq_one_letter_code
_entity_poly.pdbx_strand_id
1 'polypeptide(L)'
;MKKTILFLIMAVCGAAASYSCRQNSGSGTDEALVRFETTLGNFTVKLYNETPVHRDNFLKLARDGFYDSVLFHRVIASFMVQAGDPESRRASDTAYLGMTDIGYALPAEFREGLYHKRGALGAAREGDDINPERESSGSQFYIVTGYVSTVEELHELEQERNASITDTLAEV
;
A
#
# COMPACT_ATOMS: atom_id res chain seq x y z
N MET A 1 -45.09 55.39 44.99
CA MET A 1 -43.65 55.33 44.73
C MET A 1 -43.39 54.10 43.91
N LYS A 2 -43.27 54.25 42.59
CA LYS A 2 -43.00 53.14 41.64
C LYS A 2 -41.49 53.07 41.35
N LYS A 3 -40.84 52.02 41.72
CA LYS A 3 -39.43 51.77 41.39
C LYS A 3 -39.34 51.09 40.01
N THR A 4 -38.82 51.83 39.03
CA THR A 4 -38.51 51.32 37.68
C THR A 4 -37.19 50.60 37.73
N ILE A 5 -37.17 49.29 37.44
CA ILE A 5 -35.97 48.48 37.33
C ILE A 5 -35.59 48.43 35.83
N LEU A 6 -34.46 49.06 35.51
CA LEU A 6 -33.89 49.04 34.16
C LEU A 6 -33.08 47.79 33.96
N PHE A 7 -33.55 46.84 33.12
CA PHE A 7 -32.78 45.69 32.71
C PHE A 7 -31.82 46.08 31.55
N LEU A 8 -30.55 46.05 31.84
CA LEU A 8 -29.47 46.19 30.84
C LEU A 8 -29.24 44.85 30.18
N ILE A 9 -29.70 44.66 28.94
CA ILE A 9 -29.41 43.47 28.16
C ILE A 9 -28.03 43.65 27.52
N MET A 10 -27.03 42.97 28.06
CA MET A 10 -25.72 42.83 27.42
C MET A 10 -25.85 41.82 26.26
N ALA A 11 -25.83 42.33 25.01
CA ALA A 11 -25.68 41.48 23.83
C ALA A 11 -24.23 41.01 23.74
N VAL A 12 -23.98 39.75 24.11
CA VAL A 12 -22.70 39.06 23.85
C VAL A 12 -22.71 38.65 22.38
N CYS A 13 -22.01 39.41 21.56
CA CYS A 13 -21.73 39.05 20.18
C CYS A 13 -20.71 37.89 20.17
N GLY A 14 -21.20 36.68 20.17
CA GLY A 14 -20.38 35.47 19.95
C GLY A 14 -19.95 35.42 18.50
N ALA A 15 -18.69 35.75 18.23
CA ALA A 15 -18.06 35.45 16.94
C ALA A 15 -17.94 33.92 16.80
N ALA A 16 -18.90 33.30 16.13
CA ALA A 16 -18.79 31.94 15.65
C ALA A 16 -17.72 31.93 14.55
N ALA A 17 -16.50 31.55 14.92
CA ALA A 17 -15.48 31.21 13.95
C ALA A 17 -15.95 29.94 13.22
N SER A 18 -16.55 30.15 12.04
CA SER A 18 -16.87 29.08 11.12
C SER A 18 -15.54 28.50 10.63
N TYR A 19 -15.08 27.43 11.25
CA TYR A 19 -14.06 26.58 10.67
C TYR A 19 -14.69 25.91 9.44
N SER A 20 -14.57 26.61 8.32
CA SER A 20 -14.82 26.03 7.00
C SER A 20 -13.72 25.00 6.76
N CYS A 21 -14.04 23.75 7.05
CA CYS A 21 -13.25 22.61 6.58
C CYS A 21 -13.37 22.64 5.05
N ARG A 22 -12.43 23.29 4.41
CA ARG A 22 -12.33 23.31 2.96
C ARG A 22 -11.95 21.90 2.55
N GLN A 23 -12.98 21.07 2.28
CA GLN A 23 -12.78 19.85 1.51
C GLN A 23 -12.27 20.31 0.16
N ASN A 24 -10.97 20.19 0.00
CA ASN A 24 -10.32 20.38 -1.29
C ASN A 24 -10.67 19.11 -2.11
N SER A 25 -11.85 19.11 -2.73
CA SER A 25 -12.20 18.21 -3.81
C SER A 25 -11.45 18.69 -5.07
N GLY A 26 -10.12 18.68 -4.95
CA GLY A 26 -9.26 18.79 -6.09
C GLY A 26 -9.38 17.48 -6.88
N SER A 27 -9.97 17.52 -8.04
CA SER A 27 -9.71 16.59 -9.13
C SER A 27 -8.26 16.80 -9.61
N GLY A 28 -7.33 16.64 -8.69
CA GLY A 28 -5.91 16.70 -8.90
C GLY A 28 -5.38 15.28 -9.04
N THR A 29 -4.56 15.12 -10.03
CA THR A 29 -3.74 13.94 -10.35
C THR A 29 -2.68 13.63 -9.28
N ASP A 30 -2.81 14.13 -8.06
CA ASP A 30 -1.83 13.94 -7.00
C ASP A 30 -1.96 12.52 -6.45
N GLU A 31 -0.96 11.72 -6.76
CA GLU A 31 -0.82 10.38 -6.21
C GLU A 31 -0.41 10.46 -4.74
N ALA A 32 -0.96 9.55 -3.93
CA ALA A 32 -0.69 9.53 -2.50
C ALA A 32 0.74 9.09 -2.20
N LEU A 33 1.40 9.81 -1.31
CA LEU A 33 2.73 9.46 -0.81
C LEU A 33 2.62 8.90 0.61
N VAL A 34 3.28 7.77 0.87
CA VAL A 34 3.39 7.15 2.18
C VAL A 34 4.85 7.08 2.58
N ARG A 35 5.19 7.66 3.73
CA ARG A 35 6.52 7.58 4.30
C ARG A 35 6.60 6.39 5.26
N PHE A 36 7.58 5.55 5.04
CA PHE A 36 7.97 4.47 5.93
C PHE A 36 9.10 4.96 6.85
N GLU A 37 8.89 4.83 8.14
CA GLU A 37 9.90 5.11 9.15
C GLU A 37 10.34 3.77 9.76
N THR A 38 11.61 3.43 9.58
CA THR A 38 12.16 2.15 10.04
C THR A 38 13.40 2.35 10.88
N THR A 39 13.78 1.34 11.64
CA THR A 39 15.01 1.34 12.44
C THR A 39 16.30 1.44 11.60
N LEU A 40 16.24 1.12 10.32
CA LEU A 40 17.38 1.17 9.40
C LEU A 40 17.37 2.38 8.47
N GLY A 41 16.35 3.24 8.56
CA GLY A 41 16.20 4.43 7.74
C GLY A 41 14.80 4.61 7.20
N ASN A 42 14.57 5.76 6.59
CA ASN A 42 13.26 6.15 6.08
C ASN A 42 13.24 6.16 4.56
N PHE A 43 12.10 5.82 3.98
CA PHE A 43 11.87 5.92 2.54
C PHE A 43 10.41 6.29 2.28
N THR A 44 10.13 6.74 1.06
CA THR A 44 8.77 7.13 0.65
C THR A 44 8.36 6.34 -0.57
N VAL A 45 7.14 5.85 -0.57
CA VAL A 45 6.51 5.21 -1.72
C VAL A 45 5.38 6.06 -2.25
N LYS A 46 5.13 5.96 -3.53
CA LYS A 46 4.02 6.56 -4.24
C LYS A 46 2.99 5.47 -4.53
N LEU A 47 1.73 5.72 -4.15
CA LEU A 47 0.62 4.82 -4.45
C LEU A 47 -0.10 5.33 -5.70
N TYR A 48 -0.25 4.46 -6.67
CA TYR A 48 -0.85 4.80 -7.95
C TYR A 48 -2.38 4.91 -7.88
N ASN A 49 -2.94 5.84 -8.65
CA ASN A 49 -4.39 6.06 -8.74
C ASN A 49 -5.09 4.99 -9.59
N GLU A 50 -4.35 4.27 -10.42
CA GLU A 50 -4.80 3.20 -11.29
C GLU A 50 -5.19 1.92 -10.53
N THR A 51 -4.76 1.81 -9.25
CA THR A 51 -5.09 0.69 -8.35
C THR A 51 -5.83 1.21 -7.10
N PRO A 52 -7.04 1.78 -7.27
CA PRO A 52 -7.72 2.51 -6.19
C PRO A 52 -8.09 1.63 -5.00
N VAL A 53 -8.47 0.38 -5.19
CA VAL A 53 -8.84 -0.53 -4.10
C VAL A 53 -7.64 -0.80 -3.19
N HIS A 54 -6.50 -1.16 -3.78
CA HIS A 54 -5.25 -1.39 -3.03
C HIS A 54 -4.73 -0.10 -2.40
N ARG A 55 -4.73 1.01 -3.15
CA ARG A 55 -4.30 2.32 -2.64
C ARG A 55 -5.10 2.74 -1.41
N ASP A 56 -6.43 2.71 -1.50
CA ASP A 56 -7.30 3.23 -0.46
C ASP A 56 -7.29 2.34 0.78
N ASN A 57 -7.21 1.02 0.60
CA ASN A 57 -7.02 0.07 1.68
C ASN A 57 -5.68 0.30 2.40
N PHE A 58 -4.59 0.42 1.66
CA PHE A 58 -3.27 0.68 2.25
C PHE A 58 -3.25 1.99 3.03
N LEU A 59 -3.80 3.06 2.46
CA LEU A 59 -3.90 4.37 3.13
C LEU A 59 -4.76 4.31 4.40
N LYS A 60 -5.86 3.54 4.36
CA LYS A 60 -6.70 3.34 5.54
C LYS A 60 -5.90 2.66 6.66
N LEU A 61 -5.26 1.54 6.37
CA LEU A 61 -4.46 0.79 7.34
C LEU A 61 -3.30 1.63 7.90
N ALA A 62 -2.63 2.40 7.04
CA ALA A 62 -1.55 3.29 7.46
C ALA A 62 -2.05 4.40 8.41
N ARG A 63 -3.20 5.03 8.12
CA ARG A 63 -3.81 6.05 8.97
C ARG A 63 -4.31 5.50 10.30
N ASP A 64 -4.78 4.26 10.30
CA ASP A 64 -5.25 3.57 11.50
C ASP A 64 -4.07 3.07 12.39
N GLY A 65 -2.81 3.31 11.98
CA GLY A 65 -1.61 2.85 12.69
C GLY A 65 -1.42 1.33 12.61
N PHE A 66 -2.08 0.68 11.64
CA PHE A 66 -2.00 -0.78 11.50
C PHE A 66 -0.57 -1.28 11.28
N TYR A 67 0.24 -0.52 10.57
CA TYR A 67 1.62 -0.91 10.26
C TYR A 67 2.65 -0.53 11.34
N ASP A 68 2.22 0.12 12.42
CA ASP A 68 3.14 0.51 13.49
C ASP A 68 3.73 -0.72 14.18
N SER A 69 5.05 -0.78 14.28
CA SER A 69 5.83 -1.88 14.85
C SER A 69 5.70 -3.23 14.13
N VAL A 70 5.13 -3.27 12.93
CA VAL A 70 5.11 -4.46 12.09
C VAL A 70 6.51 -4.70 11.51
N LEU A 71 6.95 -5.96 11.48
CA LEU A 71 8.27 -6.33 10.99
C LEU A 71 8.26 -6.62 9.48
N PHE A 72 9.39 -6.39 8.83
CA PHE A 72 9.71 -7.07 7.58
C PHE A 72 10.09 -8.51 7.92
N HIS A 73 9.10 -9.39 7.91
CA HIS A 73 9.23 -10.76 8.41
C HIS A 73 9.80 -11.75 7.39
N ARG A 74 9.86 -11.39 6.11
CA ARG A 74 10.41 -12.24 5.06
C ARG A 74 11.31 -11.41 4.14
N VAL A 75 12.55 -11.87 4.01
CA VAL A 75 13.56 -11.22 3.16
C VAL A 75 14.18 -12.25 2.25
N ILE A 76 14.08 -12.06 0.94
CA ILE A 76 14.73 -12.88 -0.06
C ILE A 76 15.68 -12.00 -0.85
N ALA A 77 16.97 -12.33 -0.78
CA ALA A 77 18.01 -11.60 -1.49
C ALA A 77 17.71 -11.58 -3.00
N SER A 78 17.98 -10.45 -3.63
CA SER A 78 17.75 -10.23 -5.05
C SER A 78 16.32 -10.41 -5.55
N PHE A 79 15.35 -10.46 -4.62
CA PHE A 79 13.94 -10.59 -4.96
C PHE A 79 13.08 -9.53 -4.24
N MET A 80 12.80 -9.68 -2.93
CA MET A 80 11.92 -8.75 -2.23
C MET A 80 12.10 -8.78 -0.70
N VAL A 81 11.53 -7.79 -0.03
CA VAL A 81 11.27 -7.76 1.41
C VAL A 81 9.77 -7.63 1.65
N GLN A 82 9.22 -8.45 2.55
CA GLN A 82 7.77 -8.54 2.80
C GLN A 82 7.45 -8.18 4.25
N ALA A 83 6.34 -7.43 4.42
CA ALA A 83 5.81 -7.02 5.71
C ALA A 83 4.26 -7.09 5.71
N GLY A 84 3.61 -6.66 6.79
CA GLY A 84 2.16 -6.54 6.87
C GLY A 84 1.46 -7.65 7.65
N ASP A 85 2.20 -8.63 8.19
CA ASP A 85 1.64 -9.60 9.11
C ASP A 85 1.42 -8.97 10.49
N PRO A 86 0.16 -8.90 11.00
CA PRO A 86 -0.15 -8.25 12.28
C PRO A 86 0.49 -8.95 13.49
N GLU A 87 0.73 -10.26 13.42
CA GLU A 87 1.37 -11.01 14.51
C GLU A 87 2.86 -10.72 14.65
N SER A 88 3.47 -10.15 13.61
CA SER A 88 4.88 -9.80 13.63
C SER A 88 5.25 -8.73 14.67
N ARG A 89 4.29 -7.91 15.13
CA ARG A 89 4.52 -6.85 16.13
C ARG A 89 5.08 -7.33 17.46
N ARG A 90 4.76 -8.56 17.84
CA ARG A 90 5.13 -9.16 19.14
C ARG A 90 5.74 -10.54 18.95
N ALA A 91 6.27 -10.78 17.78
CA ALA A 91 6.82 -12.08 17.44
C ALA A 91 8.04 -12.40 18.31
N SER A 92 8.14 -13.65 18.77
CA SER A 92 9.37 -14.19 19.31
C SER A 92 10.33 -14.54 18.17
N ASP A 93 11.61 -14.72 18.48
CA ASP A 93 12.64 -15.09 17.49
C ASP A 93 12.36 -16.43 16.77
N THR A 94 11.46 -17.25 17.31
CA THR A 94 11.06 -18.53 16.75
C THR A 94 9.66 -18.54 16.14
N ALA A 95 8.99 -17.38 16.06
CA ALA A 95 7.64 -17.30 15.52
C ALA A 95 7.63 -17.56 14.01
N TYR A 96 6.66 -18.36 13.56
CA TYR A 96 6.40 -18.55 12.14
C TYR A 96 5.46 -17.45 11.65
N LEU A 97 5.94 -16.56 10.80
CA LEU A 97 5.24 -15.37 10.33
C LEU A 97 4.86 -15.47 8.86
N GLY A 98 3.98 -14.56 8.43
CA GLY A 98 3.52 -14.47 7.04
C GLY A 98 2.25 -15.27 6.74
N MET A 99 1.70 -15.97 7.75
CA MET A 99 0.48 -16.79 7.58
C MET A 99 -0.79 -16.05 8.02
N THR A 100 -0.66 -14.92 8.72
CA THR A 100 -1.80 -14.21 9.30
C THR A 100 -2.16 -13.00 8.44
N ASP A 101 -3.45 -12.82 8.20
CA ASP A 101 -4.04 -11.69 7.52
C ASP A 101 -5.12 -11.03 8.37
N ILE A 102 -5.69 -9.94 7.91
CA ILE A 102 -6.71 -9.14 8.60
C ILE A 102 -8.14 -9.63 8.34
N GLY A 103 -8.30 -10.82 7.74
CA GLY A 103 -9.59 -11.49 7.57
C GLY A 103 -10.37 -11.09 6.32
N TYR A 104 -9.74 -10.38 5.39
CA TYR A 104 -10.29 -10.11 4.05
C TYR A 104 -9.18 -10.06 3.00
N ALA A 105 -9.55 -10.39 1.77
CA ALA A 105 -8.72 -10.25 0.58
C ALA A 105 -9.19 -9.09 -0.29
N LEU A 106 -8.33 -8.62 -1.17
CA LEU A 106 -8.62 -7.57 -2.14
C LEU A 106 -8.67 -8.16 -3.55
N PRO A 107 -9.64 -7.78 -4.37
CA PRO A 107 -9.72 -8.24 -5.76
C PRO A 107 -8.49 -7.78 -6.55
N ALA A 108 -8.10 -8.56 -7.55
CA ALA A 108 -6.95 -8.25 -8.41
C ALA A 108 -7.13 -6.92 -9.15
N GLU A 109 -6.10 -6.06 -9.13
CA GLU A 109 -6.05 -4.79 -9.87
C GLU A 109 -4.83 -4.73 -10.79
N PHE A 110 -4.64 -5.74 -11.64
CA PHE A 110 -3.55 -5.70 -12.62
C PHE A 110 -3.77 -4.57 -13.63
N ARG A 111 -2.71 -3.81 -13.92
CA ARG A 111 -2.73 -2.71 -14.88
C ARG A 111 -1.52 -2.80 -15.80
N GLU A 112 -1.73 -2.53 -17.07
CA GLU A 112 -0.64 -2.41 -18.03
C GLU A 112 0.36 -1.33 -17.57
N GLY A 113 1.64 -1.62 -17.69
CA GLY A 113 2.71 -0.71 -17.26
C GLY A 113 3.06 -0.77 -15.77
N LEU A 114 2.24 -1.41 -14.92
CA LEU A 114 2.58 -1.65 -13.51
C LEU A 114 3.17 -3.05 -13.35
N TYR A 115 4.48 -3.13 -13.21
CA TYR A 115 5.23 -4.38 -13.09
C TYR A 115 6.25 -4.32 -11.95
N HIS A 116 6.82 -5.48 -11.61
CA HIS A 116 7.71 -5.68 -10.46
C HIS A 116 9.14 -5.16 -10.70
N LYS A 117 9.27 -3.89 -11.07
CA LYS A 117 10.60 -3.25 -11.12
C LYS A 117 11.16 -3.01 -9.72
N ARG A 118 12.48 -2.87 -9.62
CA ARG A 118 13.13 -2.51 -8.35
C ARG A 118 12.49 -1.28 -7.72
N GLY A 119 12.14 -1.39 -6.43
CA GLY A 119 11.43 -0.35 -5.67
C GLY A 119 9.91 -0.38 -5.80
N ALA A 120 9.32 -1.29 -6.60
CA ALA A 120 7.87 -1.44 -6.65
C ALA A 120 7.35 -1.97 -5.32
N LEU A 121 6.25 -1.37 -4.83
CA LEU A 121 5.42 -1.87 -3.75
C LEU A 121 4.32 -2.73 -4.36
N GLY A 122 4.24 -4.00 -3.98
CA GLY A 122 3.22 -4.93 -4.43
C GLY A 122 2.43 -5.53 -3.27
N ALA A 123 1.15 -5.81 -3.47
CA ALA A 123 0.36 -6.58 -2.51
C ALA A 123 0.75 -8.05 -2.57
N ALA A 124 0.92 -8.69 -1.41
CA ALA A 124 1.22 -10.12 -1.35
C ALA A 124 -0.01 -10.94 -1.71
N ARG A 125 0.20 -12.10 -2.32
CA ARG A 125 -0.86 -13.06 -2.64
C ARG A 125 -0.31 -14.48 -2.73
N GLU A 126 -1.20 -15.44 -2.63
CA GLU A 126 -0.90 -16.85 -2.90
C GLU A 126 -0.74 -17.12 -4.40
N GLY A 127 -0.14 -18.26 -4.74
CA GLY A 127 0.02 -18.71 -6.11
C GLY A 127 -1.30 -19.02 -6.81
N ASP A 128 -1.31 -19.01 -8.14
CA ASP A 128 -2.53 -19.19 -8.96
C ASP A 128 -3.17 -20.58 -8.79
N ASP A 129 -2.41 -21.59 -8.36
CA ASP A 129 -2.87 -22.96 -8.06
C ASP A 129 -3.80 -23.04 -6.85
N ILE A 130 -3.61 -22.18 -5.85
CA ILE A 130 -4.45 -22.08 -4.65
C ILE A 130 -5.35 -20.85 -4.65
N ASN A 131 -5.03 -19.85 -5.44
CA ASN A 131 -5.74 -18.56 -5.53
C ASN A 131 -6.01 -18.20 -7.01
N PRO A 132 -6.90 -18.92 -7.69
CA PRO A 132 -7.18 -18.69 -9.11
C PRO A 132 -7.77 -17.30 -9.39
N GLU A 133 -8.46 -16.70 -8.42
CA GLU A 133 -9.00 -15.34 -8.52
C GLU A 133 -7.92 -14.26 -8.37
N ARG A 134 -6.71 -14.66 -7.97
CA ARG A 134 -5.54 -13.77 -7.78
C ARG A 134 -5.80 -12.63 -6.82
N GLU A 135 -6.62 -12.86 -5.82
CA GLU A 135 -6.88 -11.92 -4.74
C GLU A 135 -5.60 -11.67 -3.94
N SER A 136 -5.47 -10.45 -3.45
CA SER A 136 -4.33 -10.06 -2.62
C SER A 136 -4.69 -10.08 -1.15
N SER A 137 -3.69 -10.32 -0.30
CA SER A 137 -3.80 -10.09 1.14
C SER A 137 -4.32 -8.68 1.43
N GLY A 138 -5.19 -8.57 2.42
CA GLY A 138 -5.70 -7.28 2.89
C GLY A 138 -4.65 -6.40 3.56
N SER A 139 -3.54 -6.98 4.07
CA SER A 139 -2.51 -6.21 4.79
C SER A 139 -1.08 -6.49 4.36
N GLN A 140 -0.76 -7.68 3.87
CA GLN A 140 0.61 -8.01 3.55
C GLN A 140 1.04 -7.42 2.20
N PHE A 141 2.24 -6.87 2.18
CA PHE A 141 2.85 -6.27 1.01
C PHE A 141 4.33 -6.63 0.93
N TYR A 142 4.92 -6.44 -0.23
CA TYR A 142 6.36 -6.58 -0.42
C TYR A 142 6.92 -5.40 -1.22
N ILE A 143 8.22 -5.18 -1.05
CA ILE A 143 8.99 -4.22 -1.82
C ILE A 143 10.02 -5.01 -2.63
N VAL A 144 10.00 -4.82 -3.94
CA VAL A 144 10.93 -5.49 -4.85
C VAL A 144 12.33 -4.92 -4.67
N THR A 145 13.28 -5.76 -4.29
CA THR A 145 14.70 -5.40 -4.24
C THR A 145 15.38 -5.71 -5.58
N GLY A 146 15.01 -6.83 -6.20
CA GLY A 146 15.52 -7.25 -7.49
C GLY A 146 17.03 -7.33 -7.58
N TYR A 147 17.52 -7.61 -8.76
CA TYR A 147 18.95 -7.48 -9.14
C TYR A 147 19.05 -6.65 -10.43
N VAL A 148 20.25 -6.21 -10.73
CA VAL A 148 20.52 -5.50 -11.99
C VAL A 148 21.04 -6.52 -12.98
N SER A 149 20.27 -6.81 -14.01
CA SER A 149 20.70 -7.69 -15.10
C SER A 149 21.77 -7.02 -15.96
N THR A 150 22.73 -7.80 -16.43
CA THR A 150 23.64 -7.35 -17.47
C THR A 150 22.93 -7.31 -18.83
N VAL A 151 23.55 -6.69 -19.80
CA VAL A 151 23.01 -6.64 -21.18
C VAL A 151 22.95 -8.05 -21.77
N GLU A 152 23.94 -8.88 -21.48
CA GLU A 152 24.04 -10.27 -21.92
C GLU A 152 22.89 -11.09 -21.36
N GLU A 153 22.62 -11.03 -20.04
CA GLU A 153 21.47 -11.72 -19.39
C GLU A 153 20.13 -11.27 -19.98
N LEU A 154 19.98 -9.98 -20.29
CA LEU A 154 18.76 -9.48 -20.93
C LEU A 154 18.57 -10.04 -22.34
N HIS A 155 19.63 -10.15 -23.11
CA HIS A 155 19.60 -10.77 -24.44
C HIS A 155 19.24 -12.26 -24.37
N GLU A 156 19.79 -13.00 -23.40
CA GLU A 156 19.44 -14.41 -23.18
C GLU A 156 17.97 -14.58 -22.84
N LEU A 157 17.44 -13.82 -21.91
CA LEU A 157 16.02 -13.82 -21.53
C LEU A 157 15.11 -13.45 -22.72
N GLU A 158 15.52 -12.52 -23.56
CA GLU A 158 14.77 -12.15 -24.76
C GLU A 158 14.72 -13.29 -25.78
N GLN A 159 15.84 -13.98 -25.97
CA GLN A 159 15.92 -15.14 -26.86
C GLN A 159 15.05 -16.29 -26.37
N GLU A 160 15.12 -16.63 -25.09
CA GLU A 160 14.28 -17.67 -24.47
C GLU A 160 12.79 -17.36 -24.62
N ARG A 161 12.38 -16.12 -24.34
CA ARG A 161 11.00 -15.70 -24.49
C ARG A 161 10.52 -15.79 -25.95
N ASN A 162 11.34 -15.36 -26.89
CA ASN A 162 11.00 -15.40 -28.31
C ASN A 162 10.93 -16.84 -28.83
N ALA A 163 11.79 -17.73 -28.38
CA ALA A 163 11.75 -19.17 -28.69
C ALA A 163 10.43 -19.79 -28.17
N SER A 164 10.09 -19.53 -26.90
CA SER A 164 8.84 -20.04 -26.31
C SER A 164 7.59 -19.56 -27.03
N ILE A 165 7.54 -18.32 -27.52
CA ILE A 165 6.42 -17.80 -28.31
C ILE A 165 6.35 -18.51 -29.65
N THR A 166 7.48 -18.76 -30.31
CA THR A 166 7.56 -19.42 -31.62
C THR A 166 7.07 -20.87 -31.51
N ASP A 167 7.45 -21.58 -30.47
CA ASP A 167 7.02 -22.97 -30.22
C ASP A 167 5.51 -23.04 -29.99
N THR A 168 4.95 -22.14 -29.19
CA THR A 168 3.51 -22.05 -28.94
C THR A 168 2.71 -21.77 -30.23
N LEU A 169 3.25 -20.95 -31.13
CA LEU A 169 2.59 -20.66 -32.42
C LEU A 169 2.72 -21.80 -33.44
N ALA A 170 3.72 -22.67 -33.28
CA ALA A 170 3.91 -23.82 -34.17
C ALA A 170 2.97 -25.01 -33.82
N GLU A 171 2.39 -25.02 -32.62
CA GLU A 171 1.43 -26.05 -32.14
C GLU A 171 -0.04 -25.73 -32.50
N VAL A 172 -0.34 -24.57 -33.08
CA VAL A 172 -1.67 -24.11 -33.49
C VAL A 172 -1.86 -24.25 -35.00
#